data_b643e4290f14ff37b248947944ee6bf8
#
_entry.id   b643e4290f14ff37b248947944ee6bf8
#
_cell.length_a   1.000
_cell.length_b   1.000
_cell.length_c   1.000
_cell.angle_alpha   90.00
_cell.angle_beta   90.00
_cell.angle_gamma   90.00
#
_symmetry.space_group_name_H-M   'P 1'
#
loop_
_entity.id
_entity.type
_entity.pdbx_description
1 polymer ?
#
loop_
_entity_poly.entity_id
_entity_poly.type
_entity_poly.pdbx_seq_one_letter_code
_entity_poly.pdbx_strand_id
1 'polypeptide(L)'
;MVVATGPGVDRLRAGDAVMALGGGCFASHVTTRAEFVHKRTPGQSAVEGASIPIAFLTAHFCLEHLAKLRSGERVLIHAAAGGVGLAAVRLAQRAGAQVFA
;
A
#
# COMPACT_ATOMS: atom_id res chain seq x y z
N MET A 1 7.55 -10.32 9.16
CA MET A 1 7.71 -10.10 10.61
C MET A 1 8.99 -9.32 10.85
N VAL A 2 8.98 -8.36 11.76
CA VAL A 2 10.20 -7.65 12.17
C VAL A 2 11.10 -8.59 12.98
N VAL A 3 12.37 -8.68 12.61
CA VAL A 3 13.38 -9.50 13.31
C VAL A 3 14.21 -8.62 14.25
N ALA A 4 14.61 -7.45 13.76
CA ALA A 4 15.38 -6.47 14.52
C ALA A 4 15.07 -5.06 14.00
N THR A 5 15.34 -4.05 14.81
CA THR A 5 15.23 -2.63 14.45
C THR A 5 16.55 -1.93 14.69
N GLY A 6 16.86 -0.95 13.85
CA GLY A 6 17.99 -0.05 14.03
C GLY A 6 17.75 1.01 15.12
N PRO A 7 18.77 1.81 15.46
CA PRO A 7 18.64 2.91 16.39
C PRO A 7 17.57 3.93 15.95
N GLY A 8 16.81 4.47 16.91
CA GLY A 8 15.79 5.49 16.66
C GLY A 8 14.49 4.98 16.03
N VAL A 9 14.29 3.67 15.92
CA VAL A 9 13.04 3.08 15.44
C VAL A 9 12.15 2.68 16.62
N ASP A 10 11.27 3.58 17.04
CA ASP A 10 10.45 3.39 18.25
C ASP A 10 9.07 2.76 17.96
N ARG A 11 8.57 2.92 16.71
CA ARG A 11 7.21 2.46 16.31
C ARG A 11 7.12 1.00 15.92
N LEU A 12 8.26 0.32 15.74
CA LEU A 12 8.34 -1.09 15.35
C LEU A 12 9.18 -1.86 16.39
N ARG A 13 8.79 -3.10 16.63
CA ARG A 13 9.49 -4.02 17.55
C ARG A 13 9.65 -5.39 16.91
N ALA A 14 10.67 -6.13 17.33
CA ALA A 14 10.82 -7.53 16.96
C ALA A 14 9.52 -8.30 17.27
N GLY A 15 9.08 -9.14 16.36
CA GLY A 15 7.81 -9.87 16.44
C GLY A 15 6.62 -9.16 15.78
N ASP A 16 6.69 -7.87 15.48
CA ASP A 16 5.60 -7.18 14.78
C ASP A 16 5.34 -7.80 13.39
N ALA A 17 4.08 -8.12 13.12
CA ALA A 17 3.63 -8.52 11.79
C ALA A 17 3.52 -7.29 10.90
N VAL A 18 4.28 -7.25 9.81
CA VAL A 18 4.40 -6.06 8.96
C VAL A 18 4.23 -6.36 7.48
N MET A 19 3.92 -5.32 6.73
CA MET A 19 4.14 -5.21 5.29
C MET A 19 5.21 -4.15 5.04
N ALA A 20 6.01 -4.34 4.01
CA ALA A 20 7.14 -3.45 3.74
C ALA A 20 7.40 -3.31 2.25
N LEU A 21 8.07 -2.22 1.88
CA LEU A 21 8.67 -2.02 0.58
C LEU A 21 10.19 -2.04 0.72
N GLY A 22 10.86 -2.62 -0.27
CA GLY A 22 12.33 -2.65 -0.29
C GLY A 22 12.85 -3.34 -1.54
N GLY A 23 14.13 -3.13 -1.83
CA GLY A 23 14.85 -3.92 -2.81
C GLY A 23 15.18 -5.31 -2.25
N GLY A 24 15.25 -6.33 -3.14
CA GLY A 24 15.67 -7.67 -2.75
C GLY A 24 14.68 -8.44 -1.86
N CYS A 25 13.37 -8.16 -1.97
CA CYS A 25 12.35 -8.78 -1.11
C CYS A 25 12.16 -10.30 -1.37
N PHE A 26 12.69 -10.86 -2.46
CA PHE A 26 12.73 -12.31 -2.68
C PHE A 26 13.89 -12.95 -1.91
N ALA A 27 13.84 -12.84 -0.60
CA ALA A 27 14.88 -13.33 0.32
C ALA A 27 14.24 -13.75 1.65
N SER A 28 14.99 -14.51 2.46
CA SER A 28 14.55 -14.87 3.81
C SER A 28 14.43 -13.65 4.73
N HIS A 29 15.27 -12.65 4.52
CA HIS A 29 15.29 -11.39 5.27
C HIS A 29 15.59 -10.23 4.33
N VAL A 30 15.04 -9.07 4.66
CA VAL A 30 15.32 -7.81 3.97
C VAL A 30 15.53 -6.71 5.00
N THR A 31 16.49 -5.85 4.76
CA THR A 31 16.69 -4.62 5.53
C THR A 31 16.17 -3.44 4.72
N THR A 32 15.27 -2.68 5.29
CA THR A 32 14.69 -1.50 4.64
C THR A 32 14.49 -0.38 5.66
N ARG A 33 14.26 0.83 5.17
CA ARG A 33 14.00 1.99 6.02
C ARG A 33 12.67 1.82 6.76
N ALA A 34 12.62 2.24 8.01
CA ALA A 34 11.43 2.11 8.84
C ALA A 34 10.19 2.79 8.21
N GLU A 35 10.38 3.91 7.47
CA GLU A 35 9.29 4.62 6.79
C GLU A 35 8.56 3.76 5.75
N PHE A 36 9.22 2.77 5.19
CA PHE A 36 8.65 1.84 4.22
C PHE A 36 8.03 0.59 4.85
N VAL A 37 7.93 0.56 6.17
CA VAL A 37 7.37 -0.57 6.92
C VAL A 37 6.12 -0.14 7.66
N HIS A 38 5.03 -0.90 7.50
CA HIS A 38 3.76 -0.66 8.20
C HIS A 38 3.28 -1.94 8.89
N LYS A 39 2.73 -1.80 10.10
CA LYS A 39 2.11 -2.95 10.79
C LYS A 39 0.88 -3.43 10.01
N ARG A 40 0.76 -4.75 9.84
CA ARG A 40 -0.45 -5.35 9.27
C ARG A 40 -1.62 -5.19 10.23
N THR A 41 -2.81 -5.04 9.67
CA THR A 41 -4.05 -5.05 10.45
C THR A 41 -4.23 -6.43 11.11
N PRO A 42 -4.73 -6.50 12.35
CA PRO A 42 -5.08 -7.77 12.97
C PRO A 42 -5.99 -8.62 12.07
N GLY A 43 -5.66 -9.91 11.94
CA GLY A 43 -6.38 -10.84 11.07
C GLY A 43 -5.94 -10.84 9.59
N GLN A 44 -5.17 -9.87 9.14
CA GLN A 44 -4.65 -9.82 7.78
C GLN A 44 -3.53 -10.85 7.59
N SER A 45 -3.64 -11.70 6.58
CA SER A 45 -2.60 -12.65 6.22
C SER A 45 -1.35 -11.96 5.64
N ALA A 46 -0.22 -12.68 5.60
CA ALA A 46 1.00 -12.17 4.99
C ALA A 46 0.85 -11.92 3.48
N VAL A 47 0.10 -12.78 2.80
CA VAL A 47 -0.17 -12.67 1.35
C VAL A 47 -0.99 -11.42 1.05
N GLU A 48 -2.08 -11.20 1.79
CA GLU A 48 -2.88 -9.97 1.67
C GLU A 48 -2.04 -8.72 1.95
N GLY A 49 -1.25 -8.73 3.04
CA GLY A 49 -0.35 -7.63 3.36
C GLY A 49 0.68 -7.33 2.26
N ALA A 50 1.22 -8.37 1.61
CA ALA A 50 2.19 -8.21 0.53
C ALA A 50 1.57 -7.61 -0.75
N SER A 51 0.29 -7.81 -1.00
CA SER A 51 -0.40 -7.31 -2.20
C SER A 51 -0.73 -5.80 -2.14
N ILE A 52 -0.72 -5.20 -0.96
CA ILE A 52 -1.19 -3.83 -0.75
C ILE A 52 -0.18 -2.75 -1.18
N PRO A 53 1.10 -2.78 -0.75
CA PRO A 53 1.94 -1.59 -0.81
C PRO A 53 2.10 -1.02 -2.22
N ILE A 54 2.53 -1.82 -3.19
CA ILE A 54 2.77 -1.34 -4.56
C ILE A 54 1.47 -0.88 -5.22
N ALA A 55 0.40 -1.69 -5.15
CA ALA A 55 -0.86 -1.38 -5.82
C ALA A 55 -1.50 -0.10 -5.27
N PHE A 56 -1.62 0.00 -3.95
CA PHE A 56 -2.27 1.15 -3.32
C PHE A 56 -1.42 2.41 -3.35
N LEU A 57 -0.09 2.32 -3.17
CA LEU A 57 0.79 3.49 -3.29
C LEU A 57 0.81 4.04 -4.72
N THR A 58 0.83 3.16 -5.73
CA THR A 58 0.74 3.60 -7.13
C THR A 58 -0.57 4.32 -7.39
N ALA A 59 -1.69 3.71 -7.02
CA ALA A 59 -3.01 4.30 -7.22
C ALA A 59 -3.17 5.62 -6.43
N HIS A 60 -2.73 5.66 -5.18
CA HIS A 60 -2.76 6.86 -4.34
C HIS A 60 -1.93 8.00 -4.96
N PHE A 61 -0.70 7.70 -5.35
CA PHE A 61 0.17 8.69 -5.99
C PHE A 61 -0.44 9.27 -7.27
N CYS A 62 -0.99 8.40 -8.13
CA CYS A 62 -1.63 8.85 -9.37
C CYS A 62 -2.90 9.67 -9.12
N LEU A 63 -3.80 9.20 -8.28
CA LEU A 63 -5.11 9.83 -8.11
C LEU A 63 -5.07 11.05 -7.18
N GLU A 64 -4.38 10.94 -6.05
CA GLU A 64 -4.38 12.00 -5.05
C GLU A 64 -3.26 13.02 -5.26
N HIS A 65 -2.03 12.57 -5.54
CA HIS A 65 -0.88 13.46 -5.66
C HIS A 65 -0.78 14.12 -7.04
N LEU A 66 -0.87 13.34 -8.12
CA LEU A 66 -0.74 13.87 -9.48
C LEU A 66 -2.06 14.44 -10.01
N ALA A 67 -3.13 13.65 -10.04
CA ALA A 67 -4.42 14.07 -10.57
C ALA A 67 -5.19 14.98 -9.61
N LYS A 68 -4.90 14.94 -8.32
CA LYS A 68 -5.61 15.71 -7.27
C LYS A 68 -7.13 15.49 -7.34
N LEU A 69 -7.52 14.23 -7.53
CA LEU A 69 -8.91 13.81 -7.68
C LEU A 69 -9.78 14.31 -6.52
N ARG A 70 -10.92 14.90 -6.86
CA ARG A 70 -11.85 15.50 -5.89
C ARG A 70 -13.20 14.78 -5.92
N SER A 71 -13.94 14.94 -4.85
CA SER A 71 -15.31 14.48 -4.76
C SER A 71 -16.19 15.07 -5.87
N GLY A 72 -17.03 14.24 -6.47
CA GLY A 72 -17.91 14.62 -7.57
C GLY A 72 -17.27 14.56 -8.96
N GLU A 73 -15.96 14.41 -9.07
CA GLU A 73 -15.29 14.22 -10.38
C GLU A 73 -15.55 12.84 -10.95
N ARG A 74 -15.34 12.71 -12.25
CA ARG A 74 -15.49 11.44 -12.99
C ARG A 74 -14.13 10.91 -13.38
N VAL A 75 -13.90 9.62 -13.15
CA VAL A 75 -12.64 8.95 -13.47
C VAL A 75 -12.92 7.66 -14.23
N LEU A 76 -12.21 7.46 -15.34
CA LEU A 76 -12.19 6.22 -16.08
C LEU A 76 -10.93 5.43 -15.71
N ILE A 77 -11.10 4.19 -15.26
CA ILE A 77 -10.00 3.32 -14.83
C ILE A 77 -9.92 2.12 -15.77
N HIS A 78 -8.93 2.11 -16.64
CA HIS A 78 -8.64 0.95 -17.49
C HIS A 78 -8.06 -0.21 -16.67
N ALA A 79 -8.37 -1.45 -17.08
CA ALA A 79 -7.94 -2.67 -16.39
C ALA A 79 -8.31 -2.66 -14.88
N ALA A 80 -9.52 -2.22 -14.57
CA ALA A 80 -10.01 -2.07 -13.20
C ALA A 80 -10.01 -3.37 -12.38
N ALA A 81 -10.05 -4.54 -13.03
CA ALA A 81 -9.96 -5.84 -12.38
C ALA A 81 -8.51 -6.24 -12.00
N GLY A 82 -7.50 -5.52 -12.45
CA GLY A 82 -6.10 -5.75 -12.07
C GLY A 82 -5.77 -5.20 -10.67
N GLY A 83 -4.62 -5.59 -10.11
CA GLY A 83 -4.24 -5.21 -8.74
C GLY A 83 -4.23 -3.70 -8.51
N VAL A 84 -3.57 -2.92 -9.38
CA VAL A 84 -3.56 -1.45 -9.30
C VAL A 84 -4.94 -0.88 -9.63
N GLY A 85 -5.66 -1.46 -10.61
CA GLY A 85 -7.00 -1.04 -10.99
C GLY A 85 -7.98 -1.15 -9.83
N LEU A 86 -8.02 -2.27 -9.13
CA LEU A 86 -8.86 -2.48 -7.93
C LEU A 86 -8.52 -1.48 -6.82
N ALA A 87 -7.23 -1.21 -6.58
CA ALA A 87 -6.80 -0.21 -5.62
C ALA A 87 -7.28 1.20 -6.05
N ALA A 88 -7.16 1.54 -7.33
CA ALA A 88 -7.59 2.82 -7.88
C ALA A 88 -9.11 3.00 -7.76
N VAL A 89 -9.91 1.98 -8.09
CA VAL A 89 -11.37 1.99 -7.90
C VAL A 89 -11.72 2.31 -6.45
N ARG A 90 -11.11 1.60 -5.50
CA ARG A 90 -11.39 1.80 -4.06
C ARG A 90 -11.00 3.20 -3.59
N LEU A 91 -9.86 3.72 -4.01
CA LEU A 91 -9.42 5.06 -3.63
C LEU A 91 -10.28 6.15 -4.26
N ALA A 92 -10.64 6.01 -5.55
CA ALA A 92 -11.52 6.96 -6.22
C ALA A 92 -12.92 7.00 -5.59
N GLN A 93 -13.50 5.83 -5.28
CA GLN A 93 -14.78 5.75 -4.56
C GLN A 93 -14.70 6.39 -3.18
N ARG A 94 -13.61 6.15 -2.45
CA ARG A 94 -13.37 6.77 -1.13
C ARG A 94 -13.23 8.30 -1.23
N ALA A 95 -12.66 8.80 -2.32
CA ALA A 95 -12.58 10.24 -2.60
C ALA A 95 -13.94 10.86 -2.99
N GLY A 96 -14.98 10.05 -3.18
CA GLY A 96 -16.30 10.50 -3.62
C GLY A 96 -16.39 10.78 -5.12
N ALA A 97 -15.50 10.21 -5.92
CA ALA A 97 -15.55 10.32 -7.36
C ALA A 97 -16.49 9.28 -8.00
N GLN A 98 -17.05 9.61 -9.16
CA GLN A 98 -17.81 8.67 -9.97
C GLN A 98 -16.85 7.85 -10.83
N VAL A 99 -16.84 6.53 -10.62
CA VAL A 99 -15.91 5.62 -11.29
C VAL A 99 -16.58 4.92 -12.46
N PHE A 100 -15.89 4.93 -13.60
CA PHE A 100 -16.18 4.13 -14.79
C PHE A 100 -15.01 3.14 -14.99
N ALA A 101 -15.31 1.84 -15.17
CA ALA A 101 -14.32 0.76 -15.19
C ALA A 101 -14.66 -0.28 -16.28
#